data_00100565d3ce1b3a3eb7945b68b2fd65
#
_entry.id   00100565d3ce1b3a3eb7945b68b2fd65
#
_cell.length_a   1.000
_cell.length_b   1.000
_cell.length_c   1.000
_cell.angle_alpha   90.00
_cell.angle_beta   90.00
_cell.angle_gamma   90.00
#
_symmetry.space_group_name_H-M   'P 1'
#
loop_
_entity.id
_entity.type
_entity.pdbx_description
1 polymer ?
#
loop_
_entity_poly.entity_id
_entity_poly.type
_entity_poly.pdbx_seq_one_letter_code
_entity_poly.pdbx_strand_id
1 'polypeptide(L)'
;RLTLHNDGATAIDNFRLCFSGPCQVDATATAEGGHIGRRLSTFTELLPPEGLELGAGASWTVTIHGLSWPFQHWTDGARGAYLLFPDGSTRQVATTPTKRMGGNAAPKRGMEPYPVPARPPAPVSVIPWPNHVALTRLGPVPAGLTLLAEDAMATAAAAAFRRLTESLFAVEGIVRAAEEGGLPVHFHIRQTLAAEAHELVFTPGSVAIHASGQTGFLYGLITLGQIWRGAHHYPHTFGFPAEGQIADAPAMGWRGLHLDVARRFYGAAEIRRLLSILAWNKLNRFHWHLSDDEAWRVEIDAYPALTATSAWRGEGLAIPPLLGTGAERSGGYYSKAAIRDIVGHAQEYGIEIVPEIDMPGHCHALQIAIPELRDPDERGSYHSVQGF
;
A
#
# COMPACT_ATOMS: atom_id res chain seq x y z
N ARG A 1 -2.33 -20.84 22.58
CA ARG A 1 -3.66 -21.18 23.11
C ARG A 1 -4.71 -20.34 22.45
N LEU A 2 -5.74 -20.99 21.89
CA LEU A 2 -6.93 -20.37 21.28
C LEU A 2 -8.16 -20.81 22.10
N THR A 3 -9.10 -19.89 22.27
CA THR A 3 -10.38 -20.18 22.91
C THR A 3 -11.49 -19.66 22.00
N LEU A 4 -12.35 -20.57 21.52
CA LEU A 4 -13.57 -20.24 20.82
C LEU A 4 -14.68 -20.11 21.85
N HIS A 5 -15.40 -19.00 21.83
CA HIS A 5 -16.54 -18.75 22.68
C HIS A 5 -17.81 -18.67 21.85
N ASN A 6 -18.86 -19.37 22.25
CA ASN A 6 -20.15 -19.31 21.58
C ASN A 6 -21.04 -18.24 22.22
N ASP A 7 -21.05 -17.05 21.62
CA ASP A 7 -21.89 -15.91 22.04
C ASP A 7 -23.34 -16.04 21.54
N GLY A 8 -23.65 -17.07 20.73
CA GLY A 8 -24.98 -17.31 20.19
C GLY A 8 -25.93 -17.93 21.20
N ALA A 9 -27.22 -17.91 20.88
CA ALA A 9 -28.26 -18.49 21.71
C ALA A 9 -28.46 -20.01 21.51
N THR A 10 -27.83 -20.58 20.46
CA THR A 10 -27.96 -22.01 20.10
C THR A 10 -26.64 -22.71 20.20
N ALA A 11 -26.67 -24.01 20.51
CA ALA A 11 -25.48 -24.84 20.49
C ALA A 11 -24.91 -24.97 19.05
N ILE A 12 -23.59 -25.17 18.96
CA ILE A 12 -22.87 -25.40 17.73
C ILE A 12 -22.18 -26.76 17.82
N ASP A 13 -22.38 -27.61 16.85
CA ASP A 13 -21.76 -28.93 16.73
C ASP A 13 -21.20 -29.16 15.34
N ASN A 14 -20.48 -30.25 15.15
CA ASN A 14 -19.94 -30.70 13.86
C ASN A 14 -19.24 -29.60 13.05
N PHE A 15 -18.40 -28.81 13.69
CA PHE A 15 -17.69 -27.71 13.05
C PHE A 15 -16.17 -27.93 13.03
N ARG A 16 -15.48 -27.18 12.19
CA ARG A 16 -14.04 -27.00 12.19
C ARG A 16 -13.74 -25.50 12.38
N LEU A 17 -12.73 -25.18 13.15
CA LEU A 17 -12.26 -23.82 13.31
C LEU A 17 -11.12 -23.58 12.33
N CYS A 18 -11.33 -22.72 11.35
CA CYS A 18 -10.37 -22.34 10.33
C CYS A 18 -9.88 -20.92 10.58
N PHE A 19 -8.58 -20.68 10.41
CA PHE A 19 -7.99 -19.34 10.54
C PHE A 19 -6.66 -19.26 9.82
N SER A 20 -6.12 -18.05 9.67
CA SER A 20 -4.75 -17.80 9.23
C SER A 20 -3.97 -17.12 10.34
N GLY A 21 -2.67 -17.40 10.41
CA GLY A 21 -1.78 -16.75 11.35
C GLY A 21 -0.36 -16.66 10.78
N PRO A 22 0.36 -15.55 10.96
CA PRO A 22 1.73 -15.42 10.49
C PRO A 22 2.67 -16.44 11.14
N CYS A 23 2.38 -16.85 12.40
CA CYS A 23 3.10 -17.94 13.06
C CYS A 23 2.51 -19.27 12.57
N GLN A 24 3.12 -19.84 11.55
CA GLN A 24 2.68 -21.10 10.95
C GLN A 24 2.72 -22.26 11.97
N VAL A 25 1.75 -23.14 11.83
CA VAL A 25 1.71 -24.39 12.61
C VAL A 25 2.65 -25.41 11.97
N ASP A 26 3.71 -25.78 12.65
CA ASP A 26 4.74 -26.69 12.15
C ASP A 26 4.15 -28.05 11.74
N ALA A 27 4.85 -28.78 10.85
CA ALA A 27 4.45 -30.10 10.41
C ALA A 27 4.41 -31.12 11.56
N THR A 28 5.23 -30.90 12.58
CA THR A 28 5.33 -31.76 13.78
C THR A 28 4.47 -31.26 14.95
N ALA A 29 3.71 -30.16 14.73
CA ALA A 29 2.92 -29.58 15.79
C ALA A 29 1.86 -30.53 16.32
N THR A 30 1.58 -30.42 17.62
CA THR A 30 0.53 -31.15 18.33
C THR A 30 -0.49 -30.19 18.91
N ALA A 31 -1.69 -30.68 19.20
CA ALA A 31 -2.76 -29.91 19.84
C ALA A 31 -3.30 -30.65 21.06
N GLU A 32 -3.50 -29.90 22.15
CA GLU A 32 -4.24 -30.36 23.33
C GLU A 32 -5.65 -29.75 23.31
N GLY A 33 -6.66 -30.55 23.56
CA GLY A 33 -8.06 -30.13 23.54
C GLY A 33 -8.71 -30.15 22.14
N GLY A 34 -8.06 -30.76 21.15
CA GLY A 34 -8.55 -30.95 19.78
C GLY A 34 -7.48 -31.54 18.89
N HIS A 35 -7.71 -31.50 17.58
CA HIS A 35 -6.78 -32.03 16.56
C HIS A 35 -6.47 -30.96 15.53
N ILE A 36 -5.26 -31.02 14.97
CA ILE A 36 -4.87 -30.20 13.83
C ILE A 36 -5.29 -30.93 12.57
N GLY A 37 -6.13 -30.29 11.76
CA GLY A 37 -6.54 -30.76 10.46
C GLY A 37 -5.63 -30.30 9.35
N ARG A 38 -6.23 -29.73 8.28
CA ARG A 38 -5.50 -29.20 7.13
C ARG A 38 -4.63 -28.00 7.55
N ARG A 39 -3.40 -28.02 7.06
CA ARG A 39 -2.42 -26.92 7.22
C ARG A 39 -1.90 -26.56 5.85
N LEU A 40 -1.79 -25.29 5.57
CA LEU A 40 -1.21 -24.82 4.33
C LEU A 40 -0.68 -23.40 4.54
N SER A 41 0.63 -23.26 4.63
CA SER A 41 1.25 -21.96 4.89
C SER A 41 0.70 -21.30 6.17
N THR A 42 0.11 -20.12 6.06
CA THR A 42 -0.51 -19.41 7.19
C THR A 42 -1.86 -19.96 7.59
N PHE A 43 -2.49 -20.79 6.76
CA PHE A 43 -3.82 -21.38 7.02
C PHE A 43 -3.74 -22.60 7.94
N THR A 44 -4.64 -22.68 8.91
CA THR A 44 -4.74 -23.80 9.84
C THR A 44 -6.21 -24.13 10.12
N GLU A 45 -6.51 -25.41 10.14
CA GLU A 45 -7.77 -25.98 10.51
C GLU A 45 -7.62 -26.75 11.82
N LEU A 46 -8.52 -26.48 12.78
CA LEU A 46 -8.61 -27.20 14.06
C LEU A 46 -9.93 -27.93 14.16
N LEU A 47 -9.88 -29.17 14.54
CA LEU A 47 -11.04 -30.02 14.80
C LEU A 47 -11.27 -30.13 16.31
N PRO A 48 -12.47 -29.93 16.80
CA PRO A 48 -12.81 -30.20 18.18
C PRO A 48 -12.76 -31.72 18.49
N PRO A 49 -12.71 -32.11 19.77
CA PRO A 49 -12.90 -33.51 20.14
C PRO A 49 -14.22 -34.06 19.56
N GLU A 50 -14.21 -35.35 19.24
CA GLU A 50 -15.42 -36.02 18.72
C GLU A 50 -16.61 -35.85 19.66
N GLY A 51 -17.75 -35.48 19.07
CA GLY A 51 -18.99 -35.28 19.83
C GLY A 51 -19.07 -33.98 20.64
N LEU A 52 -18.11 -33.06 20.47
CA LEU A 52 -18.20 -31.76 21.14
C LEU A 52 -19.39 -30.97 20.61
N GLU A 53 -20.32 -30.66 21.51
CA GLU A 53 -21.38 -29.68 21.34
C GLU A 53 -21.04 -28.42 22.15
N LEU A 54 -20.86 -27.29 21.49
CA LEU A 54 -20.52 -26.02 22.13
C LEU A 54 -21.83 -25.24 22.42
N GLY A 55 -22.38 -25.44 23.60
CA GLY A 55 -23.61 -24.78 24.06
C GLY A 55 -23.53 -23.26 24.08
N ALA A 56 -24.66 -22.58 24.21
CA ALA A 56 -24.72 -21.13 24.37
C ALA A 56 -23.89 -20.67 25.58
N GLY A 57 -23.04 -19.68 25.41
CA GLY A 57 -22.11 -19.16 26.43
C GLY A 57 -20.94 -20.08 26.78
N ALA A 58 -20.84 -21.26 26.16
CA ALA A 58 -19.75 -22.21 26.42
C ALA A 58 -18.49 -21.82 25.63
N SER A 59 -17.33 -22.39 26.05
CA SER A 59 -16.04 -22.16 25.40
C SER A 59 -15.32 -23.47 25.13
N TRP A 60 -14.65 -23.55 23.99
CA TRP A 60 -13.74 -24.61 23.64
C TRP A 60 -12.32 -24.03 23.53
N THR A 61 -11.37 -24.67 24.19
CA THR A 61 -9.98 -24.21 24.23
C THR A 61 -9.04 -25.26 23.62
N VAL A 62 -8.13 -24.79 22.74
CA VAL A 62 -7.08 -25.60 22.14
C VAL A 62 -5.72 -24.95 22.41
N THR A 63 -4.75 -25.76 22.82
CA THR A 63 -3.34 -25.35 22.92
C THR A 63 -2.54 -26.03 21.81
N ILE A 64 -1.90 -25.25 20.95
CA ILE A 64 -1.05 -25.74 19.88
C ILE A 64 0.41 -25.61 20.33
N HIS A 65 1.17 -26.70 20.20
CA HIS A 65 2.60 -26.77 20.44
C HIS A 65 3.33 -26.99 19.10
N GLY A 66 4.41 -26.28 18.85
CA GLY A 66 5.16 -26.35 17.58
C GLY A 66 4.70 -25.31 16.56
N LEU A 67 4.91 -24.06 16.88
CA LEU A 67 4.80 -22.96 15.91
C LEU A 67 6.17 -22.69 15.31
N SER A 68 6.22 -22.39 14.02
CA SER A 68 7.48 -22.07 13.31
C SER A 68 8.18 -20.83 13.88
N TRP A 69 7.41 -19.89 14.43
CA TRP A 69 7.92 -18.67 15.08
C TRP A 69 7.19 -18.41 16.40
N PRO A 70 7.88 -17.86 17.38
CA PRO A 70 7.22 -17.40 18.59
C PRO A 70 6.38 -16.14 18.30
N PHE A 71 5.23 -16.01 18.97
CA PHE A 71 4.46 -14.77 18.92
C PHE A 71 5.29 -13.59 19.44
N GLN A 72 5.42 -12.55 18.63
CA GLN A 72 6.15 -11.32 18.96
C GLN A 72 5.22 -10.11 19.06
N HIS A 73 4.17 -10.09 18.24
CA HIS A 73 3.22 -9.00 18.13
C HIS A 73 1.80 -9.44 18.48
N TRP A 74 0.99 -8.49 18.88
CA TRP A 74 -0.46 -8.72 19.09
C TRP A 74 -1.18 -9.14 17.80
N THR A 75 -0.56 -8.90 16.66
CA THR A 75 -1.08 -9.27 15.34
C THR A 75 -0.76 -10.70 14.91
N ASP A 76 0.05 -11.44 15.67
CA ASP A 76 0.54 -12.77 15.28
C ASP A 76 -0.47 -13.90 15.57
N GLY A 77 -1.64 -13.57 16.12
CA GLY A 77 -2.70 -14.51 16.42
C GLY A 77 -3.55 -14.92 15.21
N ALA A 78 -4.60 -15.68 15.49
CA ALA A 78 -5.58 -16.08 14.50
C ALA A 78 -6.26 -14.88 13.85
N ARG A 79 -6.35 -14.89 12.53
CA ARG A 79 -6.99 -13.85 11.71
C ARG A 79 -7.92 -14.47 10.69
N GLY A 80 -8.98 -13.73 10.31
CA GLY A 80 -9.96 -14.20 9.35
C GLY A 80 -10.55 -15.54 9.76
N ALA A 81 -10.77 -15.73 11.07
CA ALA A 81 -11.27 -16.97 11.62
C ALA A 81 -12.73 -17.21 11.24
N TYR A 82 -13.06 -18.46 10.97
CA TYR A 82 -14.44 -18.89 10.67
C TYR A 82 -14.66 -20.34 11.08
N LEU A 83 -15.90 -20.69 11.28
CA LEU A 83 -16.33 -22.08 11.39
C LEU A 83 -16.69 -22.61 10.01
N LEU A 84 -16.25 -23.80 9.71
CA LEU A 84 -16.63 -24.57 8.52
C LEU A 84 -17.49 -25.76 8.96
N PHE A 85 -18.67 -25.91 8.36
CA PHE A 85 -19.61 -26.97 8.66
C PHE A 85 -19.56 -28.08 7.60
N PRO A 86 -20.10 -29.29 7.89
CA PRO A 86 -20.08 -30.42 6.97
C PRO A 86 -20.79 -30.17 5.62
N ASP A 87 -21.78 -29.29 5.60
CA ASP A 87 -22.50 -28.88 4.38
C ASP A 87 -21.74 -27.87 3.52
N GLY A 88 -20.51 -27.48 3.94
CA GLY A 88 -19.68 -26.49 3.29
C GLY A 88 -20.03 -25.04 3.64
N SER A 89 -21.04 -24.82 4.46
CA SER A 89 -21.38 -23.48 4.94
C SER A 89 -20.30 -22.94 5.90
N THR A 90 -20.17 -21.62 5.97
CA THR A 90 -19.18 -20.98 6.82
C THR A 90 -19.83 -19.92 7.70
N ARG A 91 -19.27 -19.73 8.90
CA ARG A 91 -19.66 -18.68 9.83
C ARG A 91 -18.43 -17.92 10.31
N GLN A 92 -18.37 -16.64 10.06
CA GLN A 92 -17.26 -15.79 10.52
C GLN A 92 -17.18 -15.77 12.05
N VAL A 93 -15.96 -15.78 12.57
CA VAL A 93 -15.64 -15.68 14.00
C VAL A 93 -14.87 -14.39 14.25
N ALA A 94 -15.37 -13.58 15.17
CA ALA A 94 -14.67 -12.39 15.63
C ALA A 94 -13.40 -12.80 16.40
N THR A 95 -12.28 -12.15 16.12
CA THR A 95 -11.00 -12.43 16.79
C THR A 95 -10.59 -11.27 17.68
N THR A 96 -10.04 -11.60 18.85
CA THR A 96 -9.44 -10.60 19.74
C THR A 96 -7.91 -10.58 19.57
N PRO A 97 -7.26 -9.44 19.86
CA PRO A 97 -5.80 -9.35 19.83
C PRO A 97 -5.13 -10.39 20.72
N THR A 98 -4.02 -10.94 20.23
CA THR A 98 -3.23 -11.94 20.97
C THR A 98 -2.63 -11.33 22.23
N LYS A 99 -2.78 -12.03 23.34
CA LYS A 99 -2.17 -11.67 24.63
C LYS A 99 -0.98 -12.60 24.93
N ARG A 100 0.11 -12.05 25.41
CA ARG A 100 1.22 -12.89 25.94
C ARG A 100 0.73 -13.63 27.18
N MET A 101 0.92 -14.94 27.18
CA MET A 101 0.72 -15.77 28.36
C MET A 101 2.05 -15.84 29.13
N GLY A 102 2.03 -15.41 30.38
CA GLY A 102 3.19 -15.54 31.28
C GLY A 102 4.10 -14.31 31.30
N GLY A 103 3.84 -13.46 32.28
CA GLY A 103 4.74 -12.41 32.75
C GLY A 103 4.66 -11.10 31.97
N ASN A 104 4.43 -10.03 32.70
CA ASN A 104 4.71 -8.66 32.29
C ASN A 104 6.22 -8.46 32.17
N ALA A 105 6.85 -9.02 31.13
CA ALA A 105 8.09 -8.41 30.69
C ALA A 105 7.70 -6.99 30.30
N ALA A 106 8.14 -6.02 31.09
CA ALA A 106 8.04 -4.62 30.73
C ALA A 106 8.43 -4.50 29.24
N PRO A 107 7.69 -3.74 28.42
CA PRO A 107 8.11 -3.50 27.06
C PRO A 107 9.58 -3.10 27.15
N LYS A 108 10.45 -3.77 26.40
CA LYS A 108 11.82 -3.28 26.23
C LYS A 108 11.66 -1.81 25.94
N ARG A 109 12.26 -0.93 26.74
CA ARG A 109 12.29 0.50 26.47
C ARG A 109 12.50 0.63 24.97
N GLY A 110 11.55 1.26 24.29
CA GLY A 110 11.73 1.57 22.87
C GLY A 110 13.08 2.25 22.74
N MET A 111 13.77 2.03 21.64
CA MET A 111 14.99 2.79 21.36
C MET A 111 14.66 4.27 21.66
N GLU A 112 15.46 4.87 22.50
CA GLU A 112 15.33 6.32 22.71
C GLU A 112 15.38 6.97 21.32
N PRO A 113 14.43 7.86 21.00
CA PRO A 113 14.45 8.51 19.71
C PRO A 113 15.83 9.16 19.55
N TYR A 114 16.47 8.93 18.42
CA TYR A 114 17.71 9.61 18.10
C TYR A 114 17.52 11.11 18.36
N PRO A 115 18.44 11.75 19.07
CA PRO A 115 18.32 13.19 19.32
C PRO A 115 18.25 13.90 17.96
N VAL A 116 17.10 14.47 17.68
CA VAL A 116 16.93 15.30 16.48
C VAL A 116 17.70 16.59 16.74
N PRO A 117 18.75 16.91 15.94
CA PRO A 117 19.46 18.16 16.11
C PRO A 117 18.46 19.32 16.03
N ALA A 118 18.57 20.26 16.98
CA ALA A 118 17.80 21.49 16.93
C ALA A 118 18.13 22.20 15.61
N ARG A 119 17.19 22.24 14.69
CA ARG A 119 17.27 23.02 13.45
C ARG A 119 16.39 24.25 13.59
N PRO A 120 16.81 25.40 13.01
CA PRO A 120 15.89 26.52 12.92
C PRO A 120 14.61 26.08 12.21
N PRO A 121 13.44 26.58 12.64
CA PRO A 121 12.17 26.22 11.99
C PRO A 121 12.23 26.57 10.50
N ALA A 122 11.78 25.65 9.66
CA ALA A 122 11.71 25.87 8.23
C ALA A 122 10.71 27.00 7.94
N PRO A 123 11.06 27.99 7.11
CA PRO A 123 10.16 29.11 6.81
C PRO A 123 8.96 28.71 5.97
N VAL A 124 9.07 27.59 5.23
CA VAL A 124 8.06 27.04 4.31
C VAL A 124 7.92 25.54 4.50
N SER A 125 6.76 25.00 4.15
CA SER A 125 6.47 23.56 4.23
C SER A 125 6.75 22.89 2.88
N VAL A 126 7.87 22.19 2.74
CA VAL A 126 8.25 21.42 1.53
C VAL A 126 8.93 20.12 1.93
N ILE A 127 8.53 19.03 1.29
CA ILE A 127 9.14 17.71 1.46
C ILE A 127 9.29 17.04 0.07
N PRO A 128 10.49 16.57 -0.27
CA PRO A 128 11.79 16.75 0.41
C PRO A 128 12.23 18.21 0.44
N TRP A 129 13.15 18.56 1.38
CA TRP A 129 13.66 19.92 1.46
C TRP A 129 14.49 20.26 0.23
N PRO A 130 14.24 21.42 -0.43
CA PRO A 130 14.95 21.81 -1.64
C PRO A 130 16.45 22.04 -1.41
N ASN A 131 17.25 21.86 -2.47
CA ASN A 131 18.69 22.05 -2.42
C ASN A 131 19.11 23.49 -2.09
N HIS A 132 18.31 24.47 -2.52
CA HIS A 132 18.57 25.88 -2.27
C HIS A 132 17.28 26.63 -1.95
N VAL A 133 17.28 27.37 -0.84
CA VAL A 133 16.17 28.22 -0.39
C VAL A 133 16.75 29.57 0.03
N ALA A 134 16.45 30.63 -0.73
CA ALA A 134 16.87 31.99 -0.45
C ALA A 134 15.65 32.93 -0.51
N LEU A 135 14.89 32.96 0.57
CA LEU A 135 13.69 33.78 0.69
C LEU A 135 14.03 35.07 1.43
N THR A 136 13.69 36.21 0.84
CA THR A 136 13.97 37.52 1.41
C THR A 136 12.75 38.11 2.12
N ARG A 137 11.54 37.71 1.70
CA ARG A 137 10.31 38.21 2.33
C ARG A 137 9.20 37.14 2.24
N LEU A 138 8.49 36.97 3.35
CA LEU A 138 7.24 36.23 3.42
C LEU A 138 6.05 37.19 3.34
N GLY A 139 4.93 36.74 2.81
CA GLY A 139 3.72 37.53 2.63
C GLY A 139 2.45 36.72 2.97
N PRO A 140 1.27 37.29 2.72
CA PRO A 140 0.01 36.61 2.91
C PRO A 140 -0.12 35.42 1.96
N VAL A 141 -0.85 34.39 2.39
CA VAL A 141 -1.17 33.23 1.54
C VAL A 141 -2.16 33.68 0.47
N PRO A 142 -1.87 33.46 -0.82
CA PRO A 142 -2.83 33.79 -1.88
C PRO A 142 -4.07 32.86 -1.82
N ALA A 143 -5.19 33.32 -2.33
CA ALA A 143 -6.43 32.55 -2.36
C ALA A 143 -6.30 31.24 -3.16
N GLY A 144 -5.34 31.14 -4.06
CA GLY A 144 -4.98 30.01 -4.89
C GLY A 144 -3.95 30.41 -5.94
N LEU A 145 -3.69 29.52 -6.89
CA LEU A 145 -2.70 29.69 -7.96
C LEU A 145 -3.41 29.77 -9.32
N THR A 146 -3.07 30.76 -10.15
CA THR A 146 -3.53 30.87 -11.54
C THR A 146 -2.37 30.47 -12.47
N LEU A 147 -2.50 29.34 -13.15
CA LEU A 147 -1.44 28.78 -13.98
C LEU A 147 -1.50 29.37 -15.40
N LEU A 148 -0.51 30.18 -15.78
CA LEU A 148 -0.40 30.87 -17.08
C LEU A 148 0.60 30.13 -17.97
N ALA A 149 0.19 28.93 -18.44
CA ALA A 149 1.02 28.07 -19.28
C ALA A 149 0.72 28.32 -20.77
N GLU A 150 1.72 28.75 -21.53
CA GLU A 150 1.62 29.00 -22.97
C GLU A 150 2.35 27.94 -23.82
N ASP A 151 3.37 27.33 -23.24
CA ASP A 151 4.16 26.27 -23.86
C ASP A 151 3.52 24.90 -23.67
N ALA A 152 3.72 23.95 -24.60
CA ALA A 152 3.12 22.62 -24.56
C ALA A 152 3.54 21.80 -23.33
N MET A 153 4.84 21.87 -22.91
CA MET A 153 5.34 21.14 -21.74
C MET A 153 4.77 21.75 -20.44
N ALA A 154 4.72 23.09 -20.36
CA ALA A 154 4.12 23.79 -19.24
C ALA A 154 2.62 23.51 -19.15
N THR A 155 1.90 23.51 -20.28
CA THR A 155 0.48 23.17 -20.35
C THR A 155 0.21 21.74 -19.88
N ALA A 156 1.03 20.77 -20.31
CA ALA A 156 0.92 19.38 -19.85
C ALA A 156 1.19 19.25 -18.34
N ALA A 157 2.22 19.93 -17.82
CA ALA A 157 2.53 19.96 -16.40
C ALA A 157 1.42 20.61 -15.57
N ALA A 158 0.87 21.73 -16.04
CA ALA A 158 -0.26 22.41 -15.39
C ALA A 158 -1.51 21.53 -15.35
N ALA A 159 -1.82 20.82 -16.44
CA ALA A 159 -2.95 19.89 -16.51
C ALA A 159 -2.72 18.68 -15.55
N ALA A 160 -1.51 18.11 -15.50
CA ALA A 160 -1.15 17.06 -14.57
C ALA A 160 -1.29 17.54 -13.11
N PHE A 161 -0.81 18.73 -12.80
CA PHE A 161 -0.90 19.31 -11.45
C PHE A 161 -2.36 19.58 -11.03
N ARG A 162 -3.23 20.05 -11.93
CA ARG A 162 -4.67 20.20 -11.65
C ARG A 162 -5.29 18.84 -11.25
N ARG A 163 -5.10 17.81 -12.09
CA ARG A 163 -5.60 16.46 -11.78
C ARG A 163 -5.03 15.91 -10.46
N LEU A 164 -3.75 16.16 -10.18
CA LEU A 164 -3.10 15.75 -8.95
C LEU A 164 -3.74 16.41 -7.72
N THR A 165 -3.95 17.71 -7.76
CA THR A 165 -4.55 18.46 -6.65
C THR A 165 -6.03 18.13 -6.47
N GLU A 166 -6.78 17.91 -7.55
CA GLU A 166 -8.16 17.44 -7.52
C GLU A 166 -8.27 16.03 -6.92
N SER A 167 -7.36 15.12 -7.29
CA SER A 167 -7.33 13.75 -6.75
C SER A 167 -7.02 13.70 -5.25
N LEU A 168 -6.09 14.54 -4.79
CA LEU A 168 -5.62 14.50 -3.40
C LEU A 168 -6.32 15.50 -2.48
N PHE A 169 -6.73 16.65 -3.00
CA PHE A 169 -7.15 17.83 -2.23
C PHE A 169 -8.34 18.59 -2.87
N ALA A 170 -9.32 17.86 -3.37
CA ALA A 170 -10.43 18.38 -4.16
C ALA A 170 -11.15 19.62 -3.57
N VAL A 171 -11.22 19.71 -2.25
CA VAL A 171 -11.94 20.80 -1.55
C VAL A 171 -11.10 22.05 -1.29
N GLU A 172 -9.79 22.01 -1.56
CA GLU A 172 -8.88 23.09 -1.16
C GLU A 172 -8.78 24.23 -2.17
N GLY A 173 -9.13 23.98 -3.45
CA GLY A 173 -9.10 25.02 -4.50
C GLY A 173 -7.71 25.61 -4.74
N ILE A 174 -6.65 24.76 -4.71
CA ILE A 174 -5.25 25.20 -4.89
C ILE A 174 -5.06 25.90 -6.23
N VAL A 175 -5.66 25.34 -7.29
CA VAL A 175 -5.63 25.93 -8.63
C VAL A 175 -6.96 26.60 -8.92
N ARG A 176 -6.90 27.87 -9.33
CA ARG A 176 -8.06 28.70 -9.65
C ARG A 176 -8.11 29.03 -11.14
N ALA A 177 -9.32 29.28 -11.63
CA ALA A 177 -9.50 29.88 -12.93
C ALA A 177 -9.00 31.34 -12.94
N ALA A 178 -8.64 31.85 -14.11
CA ALA A 178 -8.06 33.19 -14.21
C ALA A 178 -9.01 34.30 -13.70
N GLU A 179 -10.29 34.14 -13.94
CA GLU A 179 -11.34 35.05 -13.50
C GLU A 179 -11.64 35.02 -12.00
N GLU A 180 -11.23 33.95 -11.31
CA GLU A 180 -11.43 33.83 -9.87
C GLU A 180 -10.35 34.53 -9.04
N GLY A 181 -9.30 35.02 -9.68
CA GLY A 181 -8.17 35.69 -9.05
C GLY A 181 -7.34 34.79 -8.16
N GLY A 182 -6.18 34.40 -8.62
CA GLY A 182 -5.15 33.66 -7.88
C GLY A 182 -3.80 34.30 -8.10
N LEU A 183 -2.77 33.80 -7.43
CA LEU A 183 -1.40 34.24 -7.68
C LEU A 183 -0.97 33.77 -9.09
N PRO A 184 -0.61 34.67 -10.01
CA PRO A 184 -0.12 34.29 -11.32
C PRO A 184 1.15 33.46 -11.24
N VAL A 185 1.17 32.31 -11.93
CA VAL A 185 2.32 31.40 -12.06
C VAL A 185 2.72 31.35 -13.52
N HIS A 186 3.88 31.88 -13.84
CA HIS A 186 4.47 31.92 -15.18
C HIS A 186 5.47 30.77 -15.38
N PHE A 187 5.65 30.30 -16.59
CA PHE A 187 6.52 29.20 -16.96
C PHE A 187 7.58 29.66 -17.95
N HIS A 188 8.83 29.34 -17.68
CA HIS A 188 9.96 29.71 -18.55
C HIS A 188 10.87 28.52 -18.81
N ILE A 189 11.08 28.19 -20.07
CA ILE A 189 11.99 27.12 -20.47
C ILE A 189 13.44 27.59 -20.21
N ARG A 190 14.20 26.78 -19.45
CA ARG A 190 15.62 26.97 -19.22
C ARG A 190 16.37 25.67 -19.52
N GLN A 191 16.86 25.53 -20.73
CA GLN A 191 17.50 24.30 -21.24
C GLN A 191 18.78 23.90 -20.49
N THR A 192 19.37 24.78 -19.70
CA THR A 192 20.58 24.49 -18.89
C THR A 192 20.26 23.71 -17.60
N LEU A 193 19.00 23.60 -17.22
CA LEU A 193 18.59 22.81 -16.08
C LEU A 193 18.50 21.33 -16.45
N ALA A 194 18.80 20.44 -15.49
CA ALA A 194 18.56 19.01 -15.65
C ALA A 194 17.06 18.71 -15.81
N ALA A 195 16.71 17.57 -16.41
CA ALA A 195 15.33 17.24 -16.80
C ALA A 195 14.29 17.33 -15.68
N GLU A 196 14.66 17.00 -14.46
CA GLU A 196 13.77 17.04 -13.28
C GLU A 196 14.05 18.26 -12.37
N ALA A 197 15.02 19.12 -12.72
CA ALA A 197 15.36 20.30 -11.96
C ALA A 197 14.34 21.43 -12.21
N HIS A 198 14.14 22.27 -11.19
CA HIS A 198 13.28 23.45 -11.29
C HIS A 198 13.78 24.58 -10.40
N GLU A 199 13.43 25.80 -10.78
CA GLU A 199 13.64 26.99 -9.96
C GLU A 199 12.30 27.76 -9.83
N LEU A 200 11.97 28.19 -8.64
CA LEU A 200 10.87 29.10 -8.33
C LEU A 200 11.44 30.48 -8.01
N VAL A 201 11.03 31.48 -8.74
CA VAL A 201 11.39 32.89 -8.48
C VAL A 201 10.12 33.63 -8.05
N PHE A 202 10.12 34.11 -6.81
CA PHE A 202 9.03 34.85 -6.21
C PHE A 202 9.29 36.35 -6.37
N THR A 203 8.32 37.06 -6.93
CA THR A 203 8.30 38.50 -7.06
C THR A 203 7.00 39.05 -6.49
N PRO A 204 6.90 40.34 -6.15
CA PRO A 204 5.64 40.91 -5.68
C PRO A 204 4.48 40.65 -6.66
N GLY A 205 3.53 39.80 -6.24
CA GLY A 205 2.33 39.51 -6.99
C GLY A 205 2.44 38.40 -8.06
N SER A 206 3.58 37.70 -8.20
CA SER A 206 3.70 36.57 -9.13
C SER A 206 4.80 35.58 -8.76
N VAL A 207 4.75 34.40 -9.38
CA VAL A 207 5.81 33.35 -9.31
C VAL A 207 6.18 32.94 -10.70
N ALA A 208 7.47 32.83 -10.99
CA ALA A 208 8.01 32.22 -12.19
C ALA A 208 8.60 30.84 -11.89
N ILE A 209 8.24 29.83 -12.69
CA ILE A 209 8.83 28.48 -12.64
C ILE A 209 9.73 28.31 -13.86
N HIS A 210 11.02 28.05 -13.61
CA HIS A 210 11.98 27.73 -14.64
C HIS A 210 12.29 26.23 -14.62
N ALA A 211 12.22 25.57 -15.78
CA ALA A 211 12.55 24.16 -15.97
C ALA A 211 12.97 23.89 -17.42
N SER A 212 13.59 22.75 -17.67
CA SER A 212 13.96 22.35 -19.04
C SER A 212 12.89 21.50 -19.72
N GLY A 213 11.90 20.97 -18.97
CA GLY A 213 10.87 20.08 -19.50
C GLY A 213 9.66 19.91 -18.57
N GLN A 214 8.71 19.09 -19.01
CA GLN A 214 7.43 18.87 -18.35
C GLN A 214 7.58 18.43 -16.88
N THR A 215 8.46 17.46 -16.61
CA THR A 215 8.65 16.91 -15.24
C THR A 215 9.21 17.96 -14.29
N GLY A 216 10.18 18.78 -14.76
CA GLY A 216 10.72 19.89 -13.98
C GLY A 216 9.63 20.93 -13.63
N PHE A 217 8.76 21.31 -14.59
CA PHE A 217 7.62 22.18 -14.36
C PHE A 217 6.65 21.56 -13.36
N LEU A 218 6.34 20.27 -13.49
CA LEU A 218 5.45 19.57 -12.54
C LEU A 218 6.04 19.57 -11.13
N TYR A 219 7.32 19.29 -10.97
CA TYR A 219 7.98 19.32 -9.66
C TYR A 219 8.03 20.72 -9.05
N GLY A 220 8.21 21.75 -9.87
CA GLY A 220 8.07 23.15 -9.45
C GLY A 220 6.68 23.47 -8.93
N LEU A 221 5.63 23.04 -9.66
CA LEU A 221 4.25 23.19 -9.24
C LEU A 221 3.95 22.42 -7.94
N ILE A 222 4.47 21.20 -7.79
CA ILE A 222 4.31 20.41 -6.58
C ILE A 222 4.98 21.12 -5.39
N THR A 223 6.20 21.64 -5.58
CA THR A 223 6.89 22.43 -4.55
C THR A 223 6.06 23.63 -4.14
N LEU A 224 5.54 24.39 -5.10
CA LEU A 224 4.69 25.55 -4.84
C LEU A 224 3.37 25.18 -4.16
N GLY A 225 2.74 24.07 -4.57
CA GLY A 225 1.53 23.52 -3.94
C GLY A 225 1.74 23.09 -2.50
N GLN A 226 2.88 22.47 -2.18
CA GLN A 226 3.25 22.09 -0.81
C GLN A 226 3.46 23.34 0.06
N ILE A 227 4.13 24.37 -0.46
CA ILE A 227 4.33 25.66 0.22
C ILE A 227 2.98 26.32 0.49
N TRP A 228 2.11 26.39 -0.52
CA TRP A 228 0.78 26.97 -0.39
C TRP A 228 -0.04 26.26 0.70
N ARG A 229 -0.09 24.92 0.65
CA ARG A 229 -0.82 24.13 1.64
C ARG A 229 -0.28 24.31 3.06
N GLY A 230 1.04 24.29 3.23
CA GLY A 230 1.66 24.50 4.52
C GLY A 230 1.31 25.86 5.13
N ALA A 231 1.43 26.92 4.34
CA ALA A 231 1.09 28.27 4.78
C ALA A 231 -0.43 28.44 4.99
N HIS A 232 -1.29 27.77 4.21
CA HIS A 232 -2.74 27.82 4.35
C HIS A 232 -3.23 27.10 5.61
N HIS A 233 -2.74 25.88 5.87
CA HIS A 233 -3.20 25.07 7.01
C HIS A 233 -2.48 25.38 8.33
N TYR A 234 -1.25 25.88 8.25
CA TYR A 234 -0.40 26.15 9.42
C TYR A 234 0.23 27.55 9.37
N PRO A 235 -0.59 28.62 9.29
CA PRO A 235 -0.11 30.00 9.08
C PRO A 235 0.74 30.56 10.23
N HIS A 236 0.65 29.93 11.42
CA HIS A 236 1.51 30.30 12.57
C HIS A 236 2.89 29.64 12.51
N THR A 237 3.08 28.64 11.65
CA THR A 237 4.34 27.88 11.53
C THR A 237 5.05 28.19 10.22
N PHE A 238 4.32 28.28 9.12
CA PHE A 238 4.86 28.47 7.78
C PHE A 238 4.31 29.74 7.13
N GLY A 239 5.17 30.45 6.40
CA GLY A 239 4.78 31.59 5.59
C GLY A 239 4.66 31.22 4.10
N PHE A 240 4.07 32.13 3.32
CA PHE A 240 4.10 32.04 1.86
C PHE A 240 5.15 33.01 1.32
N PRO A 241 6.08 32.60 0.43
CA PRO A 241 7.11 33.48 -0.11
C PRO A 241 6.52 34.62 -0.94
N ALA A 242 6.90 35.85 -0.65
CA ALA A 242 6.54 37.02 -1.45
C ALA A 242 7.72 37.47 -2.34
N GLU A 243 8.94 37.21 -1.90
CA GLU A 243 10.16 37.52 -2.66
C GLU A 243 11.25 36.50 -2.33
N GLY A 244 12.05 36.14 -3.33
CA GLY A 244 13.19 35.23 -3.19
C GLY A 244 13.17 34.12 -4.20
N GLN A 245 13.92 33.08 -3.92
CA GLN A 245 14.16 31.97 -4.85
C GLN A 245 14.23 30.65 -4.12
N ILE A 246 13.71 29.60 -4.78
CA ILE A 246 13.90 28.20 -4.39
C ILE A 246 14.40 27.45 -5.64
N ALA A 247 15.49 26.69 -5.50
CA ALA A 247 15.99 25.84 -6.58
C ALA A 247 16.18 24.41 -6.05
N ASP A 248 15.75 23.45 -6.87
CA ASP A 248 15.81 22.05 -6.49
C ASP A 248 16.09 21.16 -7.70
N ALA A 249 16.77 20.05 -7.43
CA ALA A 249 17.02 18.97 -8.36
C ALA A 249 17.17 17.68 -7.57
N PRO A 250 16.62 16.55 -8.05
CA PRO A 250 16.75 15.29 -7.34
C PRO A 250 18.22 14.87 -7.18
N ALA A 251 18.60 14.50 -5.96
CA ALA A 251 19.93 13.96 -5.67
C ALA A 251 20.10 12.53 -6.20
N MET A 252 18.99 11.80 -6.41
CA MET A 252 18.98 10.43 -6.88
C MET A 252 18.07 10.27 -8.11
N GLY A 253 18.56 9.58 -9.15
CA GLY A 253 17.79 9.30 -10.36
C GLY A 253 16.70 8.27 -10.16
N TRP A 254 16.85 7.32 -9.22
CA TRP A 254 15.85 6.33 -8.85
C TRP A 254 15.21 6.70 -7.51
N ARG A 255 13.92 6.99 -7.52
CA ARG A 255 13.14 7.32 -6.33
C ARG A 255 11.83 6.56 -6.41
N GLY A 256 11.81 5.35 -5.86
CA GLY A 256 10.72 4.40 -6.06
C GLY A 256 10.00 3.99 -4.77
N LEU A 257 8.82 3.41 -4.98
CA LEU A 257 8.06 2.69 -3.98
C LEU A 257 7.61 1.37 -4.57
N HIS A 258 7.73 0.30 -3.79
CA HIS A 258 7.25 -1.04 -4.10
C HIS A 258 5.87 -1.26 -3.48
N LEU A 259 4.94 -1.87 -4.22
CA LEU A 259 3.66 -2.35 -3.70
C LEU A 259 3.43 -3.80 -4.09
N ASP A 260 3.28 -4.64 -3.08
CA ASP A 260 2.86 -6.04 -3.22
C ASP A 260 1.33 -6.11 -3.35
N VAL A 261 0.86 -6.43 -4.56
CA VAL A 261 -0.56 -6.62 -4.86
C VAL A 261 -0.95 -8.10 -4.90
N ALA A 262 0.03 -9.02 -4.81
CA ALA A 262 -0.21 -10.45 -4.80
C ALA A 262 -0.76 -10.89 -3.44
N ARG A 263 -0.09 -10.49 -2.34
CA ARG A 263 -0.56 -10.83 -0.98
C ARG A 263 -1.86 -10.12 -0.64
N ARG A 264 -2.06 -8.93 -1.16
CA ARG A 264 -3.34 -8.21 -1.05
C ARG A 264 -3.65 -7.49 -2.36
N PHE A 265 -4.85 -7.76 -2.92
CA PHE A 265 -5.30 -7.06 -4.11
C PHE A 265 -5.74 -5.63 -3.80
N TYR A 266 -5.27 -4.70 -4.62
CA TYR A 266 -5.71 -3.30 -4.65
C TYR A 266 -6.27 -3.01 -6.04
N GLY A 267 -7.46 -2.44 -6.12
CA GLY A 267 -8.09 -2.13 -7.40
C GLY A 267 -7.39 -1.01 -8.18
N ALA A 268 -7.70 -0.86 -9.46
CA ALA A 268 -7.08 0.14 -10.32
C ALA A 268 -7.23 1.59 -9.79
N ALA A 269 -8.35 1.89 -9.13
CA ALA A 269 -8.57 3.20 -8.52
C ALA A 269 -7.60 3.47 -7.36
N GLU A 270 -7.32 2.44 -6.53
CA GLU A 270 -6.36 2.53 -5.43
C GLU A 270 -4.93 2.70 -5.95
N ILE A 271 -4.57 2.01 -7.03
CA ILE A 271 -3.27 2.18 -7.69
C ILE A 271 -3.12 3.60 -8.26
N ARG A 272 -4.13 4.14 -8.93
CA ARG A 272 -4.09 5.53 -9.42
C ARG A 272 -3.94 6.54 -8.28
N ARG A 273 -4.64 6.33 -7.16
CA ARG A 273 -4.47 7.16 -5.98
C ARG A 273 -3.06 7.07 -5.40
N LEU A 274 -2.47 5.87 -5.36
CA LEU A 274 -1.08 5.69 -4.95
C LEU A 274 -0.12 6.45 -5.86
N LEU A 275 -0.29 6.37 -7.18
CA LEU A 275 0.51 7.13 -8.14
C LEU A 275 0.41 8.64 -7.91
N SER A 276 -0.78 9.16 -7.57
CA SER A 276 -0.93 10.56 -7.17
C SER A 276 -0.13 10.91 -5.90
N ILE A 277 -0.11 10.01 -4.91
CA ILE A 277 0.71 10.18 -3.69
C ILE A 277 2.22 10.15 -4.02
N LEU A 278 2.64 9.24 -4.90
CA LEU A 278 4.04 9.17 -5.36
C LEU A 278 4.44 10.47 -6.06
N ALA A 279 3.61 10.94 -6.98
CA ALA A 279 3.83 12.20 -7.70
C ALA A 279 3.98 13.39 -6.75
N TRP A 280 3.08 13.52 -5.77
CA TRP A 280 3.13 14.59 -4.76
C TRP A 280 4.44 14.61 -3.96
N ASN A 281 5.07 13.44 -3.80
CA ASN A 281 6.37 13.27 -3.14
C ASN A 281 7.55 13.25 -4.13
N LYS A 282 7.33 13.56 -5.40
CA LYS A 282 8.35 13.59 -6.47
C LYS A 282 9.08 12.24 -6.65
N LEU A 283 8.40 11.13 -6.36
CA LEU A 283 8.88 9.79 -6.69
C LEU A 283 8.64 9.53 -8.18
N ASN A 284 9.59 8.83 -8.82
CA ASN A 284 9.58 8.61 -10.27
C ASN A 284 9.60 7.14 -10.69
N ARG A 285 9.48 6.21 -9.73
CA ARG A 285 9.38 4.76 -10.00
C ARG A 285 8.29 4.16 -9.15
N PHE A 286 7.46 3.31 -9.78
CA PHE A 286 6.50 2.45 -9.11
C PHE A 286 6.84 1.00 -9.41
N HIS A 287 7.38 0.30 -8.42
CA HIS A 287 7.69 -1.12 -8.50
C HIS A 287 6.42 -1.90 -8.13
N TRP A 288 5.84 -2.55 -9.13
CA TRP A 288 4.55 -3.21 -9.04
C TRP A 288 4.72 -4.73 -9.01
N HIS A 289 4.65 -5.30 -7.81
CA HIS A 289 4.80 -6.74 -7.57
C HIS A 289 3.47 -7.45 -7.87
N LEU A 290 3.39 -8.09 -9.02
CA LEU A 290 2.15 -8.54 -9.66
C LEU A 290 1.86 -10.03 -9.48
N SER A 291 2.82 -10.83 -9.05
CA SER A 291 2.64 -12.26 -8.83
C SER A 291 3.44 -12.74 -7.64
N ASP A 292 2.91 -13.72 -6.94
CA ASP A 292 3.56 -14.42 -5.84
C ASP A 292 2.83 -15.74 -5.55
N ASP A 293 3.19 -16.44 -4.49
CA ASP A 293 2.59 -17.72 -4.08
C ASP A 293 1.07 -17.61 -3.86
N GLU A 294 0.61 -16.47 -3.37
CA GLU A 294 -0.78 -16.27 -2.97
C GLU A 294 -1.68 -15.72 -4.07
N ALA A 295 -1.12 -15.24 -5.18
CA ALA A 295 -1.94 -14.82 -6.32
C ALA A 295 -1.14 -14.43 -7.56
N TRP A 296 -1.84 -14.50 -8.70
CA TRP A 296 -1.47 -13.94 -10.00
C TRP A 296 -2.40 -12.78 -10.35
N ARG A 297 -1.85 -11.60 -10.74
CA ARG A 297 -2.65 -10.37 -10.92
C ARG A 297 -2.72 -9.84 -12.35
N VAL A 298 -2.13 -10.50 -13.33
CA VAL A 298 -2.04 -9.99 -14.71
C VAL A 298 -2.84 -10.85 -15.67
N GLU A 299 -3.69 -10.22 -16.48
CA GLU A 299 -4.41 -10.87 -17.57
C GLU A 299 -3.44 -11.27 -18.69
N ILE A 300 -3.38 -12.58 -19.02
CA ILE A 300 -2.59 -13.15 -20.10
C ILE A 300 -3.52 -13.97 -21.00
N ASP A 301 -3.72 -13.56 -22.25
CA ASP A 301 -4.64 -14.24 -23.17
C ASP A 301 -4.26 -15.70 -23.44
N ALA A 302 -2.96 -15.98 -23.55
CA ALA A 302 -2.46 -17.34 -23.80
C ALA A 302 -2.68 -18.27 -22.59
N TYR A 303 -2.87 -17.72 -21.39
CA TYR A 303 -3.00 -18.47 -20.14
C TYR A 303 -4.14 -17.93 -19.27
N PRO A 304 -5.40 -18.03 -19.71
CA PRO A 304 -6.55 -17.45 -18.99
C PRO A 304 -6.76 -18.06 -17.60
N ALA A 305 -6.28 -19.29 -17.37
CA ALA A 305 -6.34 -19.95 -16.06
C ALA A 305 -5.62 -19.15 -14.96
N LEU A 306 -4.59 -18.39 -15.30
CA LEU A 306 -3.85 -17.56 -14.34
C LEU A 306 -4.76 -16.58 -13.57
N THR A 307 -5.70 -15.96 -14.25
CA THR A 307 -6.63 -15.01 -13.63
C THR A 307 -7.95 -15.64 -13.21
N ALA A 308 -8.40 -16.70 -13.93
CA ALA A 308 -9.62 -17.41 -13.58
C ALA A 308 -9.48 -18.15 -12.24
N THR A 309 -8.33 -18.80 -12.01
CA THR A 309 -8.06 -19.62 -10.83
C THR A 309 -7.22 -18.88 -9.79
N SER A 310 -6.03 -18.41 -10.20
CA SER A 310 -4.98 -17.98 -9.26
C SER A 310 -5.05 -16.52 -8.89
N ALA A 311 -6.03 -15.75 -9.37
CA ALA A 311 -6.29 -14.41 -8.89
C ALA A 311 -7.14 -14.36 -7.60
N TRP A 312 -7.64 -15.52 -7.15
CA TRP A 312 -8.66 -15.63 -6.12
C TRP A 312 -8.27 -16.63 -5.04
N ARG A 313 -8.63 -16.33 -3.81
CA ARG A 313 -8.49 -17.22 -2.66
C ARG A 313 -9.74 -17.20 -1.79
N GLY A 314 -9.98 -18.28 -1.07
CA GLY A 314 -11.16 -18.46 -0.22
C GLY A 314 -11.41 -19.93 0.11
N GLU A 315 -12.41 -20.21 0.93
CA GLU A 315 -12.78 -21.61 1.24
C GLU A 315 -13.30 -22.32 0.00
N GLY A 316 -12.83 -23.56 -0.24
CA GLY A 316 -13.19 -24.35 -1.41
C GLY A 316 -12.53 -23.91 -2.72
N LEU A 317 -11.69 -22.86 -2.73
CA LEU A 317 -10.94 -22.45 -3.91
C LEU A 317 -9.56 -23.14 -3.98
N ALA A 318 -8.95 -23.08 -5.16
CA ALA A 318 -7.63 -23.68 -5.40
C ALA A 318 -6.54 -23.06 -4.50
N ILE A 319 -6.65 -21.76 -4.22
CA ILE A 319 -5.87 -21.07 -3.19
C ILE A 319 -6.78 -20.89 -1.99
N PRO A 320 -6.46 -21.51 -0.83
CA PRO A 320 -7.26 -21.39 0.38
C PRO A 320 -7.20 -20.00 1.01
N PRO A 321 -7.99 -19.74 2.08
CA PRO A 321 -7.96 -18.46 2.79
C PRO A 321 -6.63 -18.22 3.50
N LEU A 322 -5.68 -17.60 2.83
CA LEU A 322 -4.38 -17.23 3.37
C LEU A 322 -4.40 -15.80 3.90
N LEU A 323 -3.42 -15.47 4.74
CA LEU A 323 -3.14 -14.10 5.22
C LEU A 323 -4.33 -13.41 5.91
N GLY A 324 -5.25 -14.20 6.47
CA GLY A 324 -6.38 -13.67 7.23
C GLY A 324 -7.54 -13.13 6.38
N THR A 325 -7.68 -13.57 5.13
CA THR A 325 -8.78 -13.12 4.25
C THR A 325 -10.15 -13.68 4.64
N GLY A 326 -10.20 -14.75 5.45
CA GLY A 326 -11.45 -15.40 5.82
C GLY A 326 -12.00 -16.32 4.73
N ALA A 327 -13.18 -16.88 4.96
CA ALA A 327 -13.78 -17.88 4.08
C ALA A 327 -14.21 -17.33 2.71
N GLU A 328 -14.62 -16.08 2.65
CA GLU A 328 -15.17 -15.47 1.45
C GLU A 328 -14.11 -15.37 0.32
N ARG A 329 -14.61 -15.51 -0.92
CA ARG A 329 -13.77 -15.28 -2.09
C ARG A 329 -13.21 -13.87 -2.10
N SER A 330 -11.90 -13.73 -2.07
CA SER A 330 -11.19 -12.45 -2.12
C SER A 330 -10.11 -12.46 -3.19
N GLY A 331 -9.79 -11.30 -3.77
CA GLY A 331 -8.78 -11.16 -4.80
C GLY A 331 -9.23 -10.28 -5.95
N GLY A 332 -8.62 -10.47 -7.10
CA GLY A 332 -8.83 -9.74 -8.33
C GLY A 332 -7.60 -9.76 -9.21
N TYR A 333 -7.69 -9.15 -10.37
CA TYR A 333 -6.58 -9.00 -11.32
C TYR A 333 -6.75 -7.71 -12.12
N TYR A 334 -5.69 -7.33 -12.80
CA TYR A 334 -5.71 -6.20 -13.72
C TYR A 334 -5.86 -6.70 -15.15
N SER A 335 -6.91 -6.24 -15.83
CA SER A 335 -7.05 -6.45 -17.26
C SER A 335 -5.97 -5.67 -18.02
N LYS A 336 -5.67 -6.08 -19.24
CA LYS A 336 -4.76 -5.34 -20.12
C LYS A 336 -5.18 -3.89 -20.31
N ALA A 337 -6.50 -3.63 -20.36
CA ALA A 337 -7.03 -2.29 -20.45
C ALA A 337 -6.73 -1.48 -19.17
N ALA A 338 -6.95 -2.08 -18.00
CA ALA A 338 -6.64 -1.44 -16.72
C ALA A 338 -5.14 -1.14 -16.57
N ILE A 339 -4.28 -2.08 -17.00
CA ILE A 339 -2.81 -1.88 -16.98
C ILE A 339 -2.41 -0.70 -17.87
N ARG A 340 -2.94 -0.63 -19.11
CA ARG A 340 -2.65 0.50 -20.02
C ARG A 340 -3.11 1.85 -19.45
N ASP A 341 -4.28 1.89 -18.83
CA ASP A 341 -4.81 3.08 -18.18
C ASP A 341 -3.92 3.53 -17.01
N ILE A 342 -3.49 2.59 -16.16
CA ILE A 342 -2.58 2.85 -15.04
C ILE A 342 -1.22 3.37 -15.55
N VAL A 343 -0.66 2.74 -16.59
CA VAL A 343 0.61 3.17 -17.21
C VAL A 343 0.48 4.57 -17.77
N GLY A 344 -0.61 4.86 -18.52
CA GLY A 344 -0.87 6.21 -19.04
C GLY A 344 -0.95 7.25 -17.94
N HIS A 345 -1.66 6.93 -16.86
CA HIS A 345 -1.78 7.81 -15.69
C HIS A 345 -0.43 8.06 -14.98
N ALA A 346 0.42 7.04 -14.86
CA ALA A 346 1.77 7.18 -14.31
C ALA A 346 2.65 8.09 -15.17
N GLN A 347 2.58 7.94 -16.49
CA GLN A 347 3.34 8.75 -17.44
C GLN A 347 3.02 10.25 -17.36
N GLU A 348 1.77 10.61 -17.08
CA GLU A 348 1.37 12.01 -16.88
C GLU A 348 2.15 12.69 -15.75
N TYR A 349 2.56 11.92 -14.74
CA TYR A 349 3.35 12.38 -13.59
C TYR A 349 4.85 12.13 -13.72
N GLY A 350 5.32 11.62 -14.85
CA GLY A 350 6.73 11.25 -15.04
C GLY A 350 7.14 10.03 -14.20
N ILE A 351 6.19 9.16 -13.84
CA ILE A 351 6.45 7.93 -13.09
C ILE A 351 6.58 6.77 -14.08
N GLU A 352 7.69 6.05 -14.01
CA GLU A 352 7.90 4.80 -14.72
C GLU A 352 7.42 3.62 -13.86
N ILE A 353 6.65 2.72 -14.46
CA ILE A 353 6.21 1.48 -13.81
C ILE A 353 7.22 0.39 -14.08
N VAL A 354 7.69 -0.25 -13.03
CA VAL A 354 8.56 -1.43 -13.05
C VAL A 354 7.73 -2.63 -12.63
N PRO A 355 7.20 -3.43 -13.58
CA PRO A 355 6.43 -4.62 -13.23
C PRO A 355 7.36 -5.73 -12.76
N GLU A 356 6.94 -6.46 -11.72
CA GLU A 356 7.63 -7.62 -11.21
C GLU A 356 6.74 -8.86 -11.32
N ILE A 357 7.28 -9.91 -11.90
CA ILE A 357 6.70 -11.25 -12.00
C ILE A 357 7.77 -12.23 -11.56
N ASP A 358 7.54 -12.88 -10.42
CA ASP A 358 8.51 -13.80 -9.84
C ASP A 358 8.43 -15.19 -10.44
N MET A 359 9.62 -15.72 -10.76
CA MET A 359 9.85 -17.13 -11.07
C MET A 359 11.36 -17.44 -11.10
N PRO A 360 11.79 -18.67 -10.75
CA PRO A 360 11.00 -19.82 -10.32
C PRO A 360 10.55 -19.77 -8.85
N GLY A 361 11.10 -18.85 -8.03
CA GLY A 361 10.63 -18.62 -6.68
C GLY A 361 9.31 -17.86 -6.67
N HIS A 362 8.59 -17.90 -5.55
CA HIS A 362 7.32 -17.17 -5.36
C HIS A 362 6.30 -17.34 -6.49
N CYS A 363 6.20 -18.58 -7.04
CA CYS A 363 5.39 -18.86 -8.22
C CYS A 363 4.30 -19.90 -8.00
N HIS A 364 3.93 -20.22 -6.76
CA HIS A 364 2.93 -21.25 -6.48
C HIS A 364 1.57 -20.97 -7.14
N ALA A 365 1.11 -19.71 -7.15
CA ALA A 365 -0.10 -19.34 -7.87
C ALA A 365 -0.03 -19.65 -9.36
N LEU A 366 1.15 -19.46 -10.00
CA LEU A 366 1.39 -19.87 -11.38
C LEU A 366 1.25 -21.40 -11.55
N GLN A 367 1.87 -22.17 -10.65
CA GLN A 367 1.84 -23.64 -10.68
C GLN A 367 0.45 -24.22 -10.38
N ILE A 368 -0.40 -23.52 -9.65
CA ILE A 368 -1.81 -23.89 -9.46
C ILE A 368 -2.57 -23.76 -10.77
N ALA A 369 -2.37 -22.66 -11.49
CA ALA A 369 -3.05 -22.41 -12.76
C ALA A 369 -2.52 -23.27 -13.91
N ILE A 370 -1.23 -23.62 -13.88
CA ILE A 370 -0.52 -24.37 -14.93
C ILE A 370 0.26 -25.51 -14.26
N PRO A 371 -0.41 -26.62 -13.89
CA PRO A 371 0.22 -27.72 -13.14
C PRO A 371 1.43 -28.37 -13.82
N GLU A 372 1.53 -28.25 -15.14
CA GLU A 372 2.63 -28.79 -15.93
C GLU A 372 3.98 -28.11 -15.63
N LEU A 373 3.95 -26.94 -15.00
CA LEU A 373 5.16 -26.21 -14.58
C LEU A 373 5.69 -26.67 -13.21
N ARG A 374 4.99 -27.60 -12.54
CA ARG A 374 5.48 -28.16 -11.29
C ARG A 374 6.65 -29.11 -11.54
N ASP A 375 7.65 -29.06 -10.67
CA ASP A 375 8.66 -30.09 -10.64
C ASP A 375 8.01 -31.42 -10.23
N PRO A 376 8.09 -32.50 -11.04
CA PRO A 376 7.49 -33.78 -10.72
C PRO A 376 8.08 -34.41 -9.43
N ASP A 377 9.29 -34.03 -9.05
CA ASP A 377 9.96 -34.50 -7.85
C ASP A 377 9.62 -33.65 -6.60
N GLU A 378 8.96 -32.51 -6.79
CA GLU A 378 8.50 -31.66 -5.70
C GLU A 378 7.32 -32.30 -4.97
N ARG A 379 7.59 -32.89 -3.82
CA ARG A 379 6.57 -33.53 -2.98
C ARG A 379 5.80 -32.50 -2.16
N GLY A 380 4.97 -31.73 -2.82
CA GLY A 380 3.92 -30.96 -2.16
C GLY A 380 4.38 -29.99 -1.09
N SER A 381 5.55 -29.46 -1.23
CA SER A 381 5.99 -28.41 -0.34
C SER A 381 5.36 -27.09 -0.75
N TYR A 382 4.20 -26.84 -0.22
CA TYR A 382 3.72 -25.46 -0.13
C TYR A 382 4.60 -24.72 0.90
N HIS A 383 5.85 -24.56 0.51
CA HIS A 383 6.80 -23.99 1.47
C HIS A 383 6.83 -22.52 1.46
N SER A 384 5.99 -21.97 0.64
CA SER A 384 6.61 -20.85 0.30
C SER A 384 5.91 -19.60 0.51
N VAL A 385 5.13 -19.44 1.44
CA VAL A 385 4.89 -18.05 1.85
C VAL A 385 6.14 -17.39 2.43
N GLN A 386 7.20 -18.17 2.53
CA GLN A 386 8.48 -17.65 3.00
C GLN A 386 9.64 -18.29 2.25
N GLY A 387 9.33 -18.76 1.03
CA GLY A 387 10.20 -19.50 0.16
C GLY A 387 11.61 -18.99 0.09
N PHE A 388 12.42 -19.66 0.76
CA PHE A 388 13.85 -19.68 0.59
C PHE A 388 14.29 -21.12 0.42
#